data_a2821a962bcc3c70e6df1a7e54eca493
#
_entry.id   a2821a962bcc3c70e6df1a7e54eca493
#
_cell.length_a   1.000
_cell.length_b   1.000
_cell.length_c   1.000
_cell.angle_alpha   90.00
_cell.angle_beta   90.00
_cell.angle_gamma   90.00
#
_symmetry.space_group_name_H-M   'P 1'
#
loop_
_entity.id
_entity.type
_entity.pdbx_description
1 polymer ?
#
loop_
_entity_poly.entity_id
_entity_poly.type
_entity_poly.pdbx_seq_one_letter_code
_entity_poly.pdbx_strand_id
1 'polypeptide(L)'
;MNKPKTHTLSINMDLSKDYSSCRCACKTTVTDQKVLGALLASAVVAIAHDYSRDPHAFAKAVTCTVMEFIDKPGFTKPKEQLS
;
A
#
# COMPACT_ATOMS: atom_id res chain seq x y z
N MET A 1 10.68 11.79 -28.26
CA MET A 1 10.51 10.91 -27.39
C MET A 1 9.20 10.92 -26.73
N ASN A 2 8.65 9.81 -26.61
CA ASN A 2 7.36 9.73 -26.05
C ASN A 2 7.36 9.45 -24.60
N LYS A 3 6.59 10.23 -23.89
CA LYS A 3 6.43 9.94 -22.54
C LYS A 3 5.31 8.97 -22.40
N PRO A 4 5.39 8.07 -21.45
CA PRO A 4 4.27 7.18 -21.20
C PRO A 4 3.10 7.99 -20.79
N LYS A 5 1.95 7.59 -21.25
CA LYS A 5 0.75 8.26 -20.85
C LYS A 5 0.16 7.63 -19.62
N THR A 6 0.75 6.59 -19.12
CA THR A 6 0.20 5.93 -17.95
C THR A 6 0.91 6.37 -16.70
N HIS A 7 0.22 6.28 -15.61
CA HIS A 7 0.79 6.55 -14.32
C HIS A 7 0.96 5.25 -13.59
N THR A 8 1.96 5.17 -12.76
CA THR A 8 2.26 3.92 -12.10
C THR A 8 2.43 4.10 -10.61
N LEU A 9 2.25 3.02 -9.90
CA LEU A 9 2.53 2.93 -8.49
C LEU A 9 3.26 1.64 -8.25
N SER A 10 4.45 1.71 -7.69
CA SER A 10 5.23 0.54 -7.35
C SER A 10 5.40 0.46 -5.86
N ILE A 11 5.20 -0.72 -5.31
CA ILE A 11 5.37 -0.94 -3.90
C ILE A 11 6.26 -2.15 -3.71
N ASN A 12 7.33 -1.96 -2.95
CA ASN A 12 8.22 -3.05 -2.61
C ASN A 12 8.15 -3.29 -1.13
N MET A 13 7.93 -4.52 -0.75
CA MET A 13 7.84 -4.87 0.65
C MET A 13 8.69 -6.07 0.95
N ASP A 14 9.45 -5.97 2.01
CA ASP A 14 10.25 -7.10 2.49
C ASP A 14 9.79 -7.42 3.89
N LEU A 15 9.40 -8.65 4.06
CA LEU A 15 8.94 -9.12 5.35
C LEU A 15 9.99 -10.05 5.93
N SER A 16 10.36 -9.86 7.18
CA SER A 16 11.35 -10.72 7.79
C SER A 16 10.81 -12.14 7.92
N LYS A 17 11.70 -13.10 8.05
CA LYS A 17 11.28 -14.49 8.12
C LYS A 17 10.37 -14.80 9.26
N ASP A 18 10.56 -14.13 10.36
CA ASP A 18 9.72 -14.37 11.52
C ASP A 18 8.54 -13.42 11.61
N TYR A 19 8.30 -12.67 10.53
CA TYR A 19 7.18 -11.74 10.45
C TYR A 19 7.21 -10.61 11.47
N SER A 20 8.36 -10.34 12.02
CA SER A 20 8.44 -9.33 13.08
C SER A 20 8.71 -7.93 12.54
N SER A 21 9.19 -7.82 11.32
CA SER A 21 9.44 -6.50 10.77
C SER A 21 9.17 -6.48 9.28
N CYS A 22 8.79 -5.33 8.79
CA CYS A 22 8.46 -5.16 7.39
C CYS A 22 9.03 -3.84 6.91
N ARG A 23 9.66 -3.90 5.75
CA ARG A 23 10.19 -2.72 5.12
C ARG A 23 9.37 -2.44 3.89
N CYS A 24 8.97 -1.21 3.70
CA CYS A 24 8.11 -0.86 2.58
C CYS A 24 8.65 0.38 1.88
N ALA A 25 8.77 0.30 0.58
CA ALA A 25 9.19 1.42 -0.23
C ALA A 25 8.21 1.60 -1.37
N CYS A 26 7.79 2.82 -1.62
CA CYS A 26 6.83 3.11 -2.65
C CYS A 26 7.36 4.16 -3.62
N LYS A 27 7.00 3.99 -4.87
CA LYS A 27 7.31 4.97 -5.89
C LYS A 27 6.10 5.15 -6.77
N THR A 28 5.78 6.38 -7.09
CA THR A 28 4.63 6.61 -7.94
C THR A 28 4.82 7.89 -8.76
N THR A 29 4.23 7.91 -9.92
CA THR A 29 4.16 9.11 -10.73
C THR A 29 2.86 9.86 -10.53
N VAL A 30 1.96 9.31 -9.72
CA VAL A 30 0.67 9.92 -9.49
C VAL A 30 0.78 10.98 -8.42
N THR A 31 0.26 12.16 -8.71
CA THR A 31 0.30 13.24 -7.74
C THR A 31 -1.06 13.51 -7.12
N ASP A 32 -2.11 12.99 -7.73
CA ASP A 32 -3.46 13.19 -7.21
C ASP A 32 -3.76 12.14 -6.16
N GLN A 33 -4.01 12.59 -4.97
CA GLN A 33 -4.26 11.74 -3.84
C GLN A 33 -5.43 10.79 -4.03
N LYS A 34 -6.47 11.25 -4.67
CA LYS A 34 -7.63 10.40 -4.91
C LYS A 34 -7.31 9.29 -5.90
N VAL A 35 -6.56 9.63 -6.92
CA VAL A 35 -6.18 8.64 -7.91
C VAL A 35 -5.23 7.63 -7.29
N LEU A 36 -4.32 8.10 -6.47
CA LEU A 36 -3.39 7.21 -5.81
C LEU A 36 -4.12 6.23 -4.90
N GLY A 37 -5.11 6.74 -4.19
CA GLY A 37 -5.93 5.88 -3.34
C GLY A 37 -6.67 4.83 -4.14
N ALA A 38 -7.19 5.22 -5.29
CA ALA A 38 -7.89 4.28 -6.14
C ALA A 38 -6.96 3.20 -6.69
N LEU A 39 -5.74 3.58 -7.02
CA LEU A 39 -4.77 2.60 -7.49
C LEU A 39 -4.47 1.58 -6.40
N LEU A 40 -4.26 2.06 -5.20
CA LEU A 40 -3.97 1.15 -4.11
C LEU A 40 -5.18 0.27 -3.81
N ALA A 41 -6.36 0.84 -3.86
CA ALA A 41 -7.57 0.06 -3.65
C ALA A 41 -7.70 -1.04 -4.70
N SER A 42 -7.33 -0.74 -5.94
CA SER A 42 -7.38 -1.75 -6.99
C SER A 42 -6.42 -2.89 -6.70
N ALA A 43 -5.27 -2.59 -6.14
CA ALA A 43 -4.32 -3.63 -5.77
C ALA A 43 -4.88 -4.51 -4.67
N VAL A 44 -5.54 -3.90 -3.70
CA VAL A 44 -6.16 -4.67 -2.61
C VAL A 44 -7.25 -5.59 -3.17
N VAL A 45 -8.04 -5.08 -4.10
CA VAL A 45 -9.09 -5.88 -4.71
C VAL A 45 -8.49 -7.07 -5.47
N ALA A 46 -7.44 -6.83 -6.21
CA ALA A 46 -6.80 -7.91 -6.96
C ALA A 46 -6.26 -8.99 -6.02
N ILE A 47 -5.61 -8.57 -4.95
CA ILE A 47 -5.09 -9.53 -3.99
C ILE A 47 -6.23 -10.29 -3.31
N ALA A 48 -7.30 -9.57 -3.00
CA ALA A 48 -8.43 -10.20 -2.35
C ALA A 48 -9.01 -11.32 -3.21
N HIS A 49 -9.13 -11.08 -4.50
CA HIS A 49 -9.69 -12.10 -5.38
C HIS A 49 -8.71 -13.23 -5.67
N ASP A 50 -7.43 -12.91 -5.77
CA ASP A 50 -6.46 -13.93 -6.13
C ASP A 50 -5.96 -14.77 -4.98
N TYR A 51 -5.92 -14.20 -3.79
CA TYR A 51 -5.26 -14.86 -2.68
C TYR A 51 -6.11 -15.03 -1.43
N SER A 52 -7.34 -14.59 -1.46
CA SER A 52 -8.17 -14.69 -0.28
C SER A 52 -9.41 -15.51 -0.57
N ARG A 53 -9.91 -16.21 0.41
CA ARG A 53 -11.12 -16.98 0.23
C ARG A 53 -12.36 -16.15 0.24
N ASP A 54 -12.31 -15.07 1.03
CA ASP A 54 -13.46 -14.19 1.16
C ASP A 54 -12.97 -12.78 0.87
N PRO A 55 -13.11 -12.33 -0.37
CA PRO A 55 -12.61 -11.01 -0.75
C PRO A 55 -13.17 -9.87 0.08
N HIS A 56 -14.43 -9.96 0.43
CA HIS A 56 -15.03 -8.89 1.22
C HIS A 56 -14.44 -8.82 2.62
N ALA A 57 -14.27 -9.97 3.23
CA ALA A 57 -13.68 -10.00 4.56
C ALA A 57 -12.25 -9.52 4.52
N PHE A 58 -11.51 -9.90 3.48
CA PHE A 58 -10.13 -9.46 3.34
C PHE A 58 -10.05 -7.95 3.20
N ALA A 59 -10.88 -7.39 2.33
CA ALA A 59 -10.88 -5.96 2.08
C ALA A 59 -11.23 -5.19 3.36
N LYS A 60 -12.19 -5.72 4.10
CA LYS A 60 -12.59 -5.08 5.33
C LYS A 60 -11.46 -5.10 6.35
N ALA A 61 -10.79 -6.23 6.45
CA ALA A 61 -9.67 -6.36 7.38
C ALA A 61 -8.55 -5.41 7.01
N VAL A 62 -8.26 -5.28 5.71
CA VAL A 62 -7.22 -4.36 5.27
C VAL A 62 -7.60 -2.94 5.64
N THR A 63 -8.83 -2.56 5.39
CA THR A 63 -9.28 -1.21 5.67
C THR A 63 -9.16 -0.89 7.17
N CYS A 64 -9.60 -1.81 8.00
CA CYS A 64 -9.50 -1.61 9.44
C CYS A 64 -8.06 -1.52 9.89
N THR A 65 -7.20 -2.35 9.33
CA THR A 65 -5.80 -2.35 9.70
C THR A 65 -5.12 -1.05 9.27
N VAL A 66 -5.46 -0.56 8.10
CA VAL A 66 -4.90 0.70 7.63
C VAL A 66 -5.27 1.82 8.60
N MET A 67 -6.53 1.88 8.98
CA MET A 67 -6.96 2.92 9.89
C MET A 67 -6.28 2.84 11.24
N GLU A 68 -5.99 1.62 11.65
CA GLU A 68 -5.31 1.41 12.90
C GLU A 68 -3.85 1.81 12.83
N PHE A 69 -3.19 1.42 11.74
CA PHE A 69 -1.76 1.67 11.59
C PHE A 69 -1.42 3.12 11.31
N ILE A 70 -2.33 3.84 10.69
CA ILE A 70 -2.01 5.19 10.23
C ILE A 70 -1.58 6.09 11.38
N ASP A 71 -2.11 5.83 12.57
CA ASP A 71 -1.76 6.64 13.72
C ASP A 71 -0.85 5.96 14.71
N LYS A 72 -0.41 4.74 14.39
CA LYS A 72 0.39 4.02 15.32
C LYS A 72 1.84 4.49 15.28
N PRO A 73 2.49 4.67 16.43
CA PRO A 73 3.89 5.09 16.39
C PRO A 73 4.73 4.11 15.63
N GLY A 74 5.37 3.71 15.23
CA GLY A 74 6.12 2.78 14.47
C GLY A 74 5.70 2.70 13.02
N PHE A 75 4.49 3.12 12.71
CA PHE A 75 3.98 3.09 11.36
C PHE A 75 3.70 4.46 10.81
N THR A 76 3.89 5.50 11.62
CA THR A 76 3.67 6.83 11.10
C THR A 76 4.73 7.17 10.10
N LYS A 77 4.44 8.16 9.32
CA LYS A 77 5.31 8.52 8.26
C LYS A 77 6.65 8.90 8.80
N PRO A 78 7.66 8.32 8.29
CA PRO A 78 8.99 8.57 8.82
C PRO A 78 9.66 9.76 8.21
N LYS A 79 8.97 10.84 8.02
CA LYS A 79 9.59 11.93 7.41
C LYS A 79 10.70 12.46 8.26
N GLU A 80 10.62 12.27 9.52
CA GLU A 80 11.72 12.68 10.33
C GLU A 80 12.93 11.86 10.01
N GLN A 81 12.74 10.69 9.48
CA GLN A 81 13.86 9.90 9.11
C GLN A 81 14.48 10.36 7.85
N LEU A 82 13.72 11.07 7.08
CA LEU A 82 14.22 11.56 5.86
C LEU A 82 15.09 12.76 6.08
N SER A 83 14.89 13.40 7.14
CA SER A 83 15.63 14.62 7.35
C SER A 83 16.96 14.36 7.96
#